data_84bb905fb81c39f738813b241b2ddff4
#
_entry.id   84bb905fb81c39f738813b241b2ddff4
#
_cell.length_a   1.000
_cell.length_b   1.000
_cell.length_c   1.000
_cell.angle_alpha   90.00
_cell.angle_beta   90.00
_cell.angle_gamma   90.00
#
_symmetry.space_group_name_H-M   'P 1'
#
loop_
_entity.id
_entity.type
_entity.pdbx_description
1 polymer ?
#
loop_
_entity_poly.entity_id
_entity_poly.type
_entity_poly.pdbx_seq_one_letter_code
_entity_poly.pdbx_strand_id
1 'polypeptide(L)'
;MPHIDLDDYSGIIVGGSPYNASDAPVSKTEVQTRVERELGALLDEVVERDYPFFGACYGIGLLTSQLGGVVDDSYPETAGPVRVSLTSDGETDQLFGRLEREFDAFVGHKEACALLPEGAVLLASGDECPVQAFRIGSNVYATQFHPELSRSGILTRIRIYSDNGYFEPDSYDAVVDAINASSVTEPAALVRAFVERFRSE
;
A
#
# COMPACT_ATOMS: atom_id res chain seq x y z
N MET A 1 2.06 -14.16 -15.63
CA MET A 1 0.57 -14.08 -15.51
C MET A 1 -0.05 -14.39 -16.85
N PRO A 2 -1.34 -14.77 -16.94
CA PRO A 2 -2.06 -14.63 -18.20
C PRO A 2 -2.04 -13.17 -18.64
N HIS A 3 -2.14 -12.92 -19.93
CA HIS A 3 -2.29 -11.54 -20.43
C HIS A 3 -3.57 -10.95 -19.82
N ILE A 4 -3.45 -9.79 -19.20
CA ILE A 4 -4.56 -9.01 -18.65
C ILE A 4 -4.87 -7.92 -19.67
N ASP A 5 -6.04 -8.00 -20.29
CA ASP A 5 -6.52 -6.89 -21.11
C ASP A 5 -7.25 -5.91 -20.18
N LEU A 6 -6.72 -4.71 -20.05
CA LEU A 6 -7.30 -3.70 -19.16
C LEU A 6 -8.74 -3.31 -19.57
N ASP A 7 -9.09 -3.46 -20.83
CA ASP A 7 -10.44 -3.12 -21.32
C ASP A 7 -11.52 -4.10 -20.80
N ASP A 8 -11.11 -5.27 -20.29
CA ASP A 8 -12.04 -6.23 -19.68
C ASP A 8 -12.40 -5.88 -18.21
N TYR A 9 -11.75 -4.89 -17.61
CA TYR A 9 -11.90 -4.56 -16.19
C TYR A 9 -12.21 -3.08 -15.98
N SER A 10 -12.75 -2.73 -14.82
CA SER A 10 -13.01 -1.34 -14.43
C SER A 10 -11.88 -0.72 -13.62
N GLY A 11 -10.93 -1.51 -13.17
CA GLY A 11 -9.79 -1.09 -12.38
C GLY A 11 -9.04 -2.28 -11.78
N ILE A 12 -7.86 -2.01 -11.24
CA ILE A 12 -6.95 -3.01 -10.66
C ILE A 12 -6.67 -2.66 -9.22
N ILE A 13 -6.66 -3.67 -8.34
CA ILE A 13 -6.20 -3.56 -6.96
C ILE A 13 -5.05 -4.55 -6.76
N VAL A 14 -3.90 -4.07 -6.30
CA VAL A 14 -2.74 -4.88 -5.93
C VAL A 14 -2.53 -4.77 -4.42
N GLY A 15 -2.66 -5.88 -3.71
CA GLY A 15 -2.47 -5.96 -2.27
C GLY A 15 -1.00 -6.13 -1.84
N GLY A 16 -0.81 -6.37 -0.54
CA GLY A 16 0.50 -6.67 0.05
C GLY A 16 1.03 -8.06 -0.33
N SER A 17 2.33 -8.23 -0.19
CA SER A 17 3.08 -9.45 -0.48
C SER A 17 4.10 -9.72 0.64
N PRO A 18 4.57 -10.98 0.83
CA PRO A 18 5.71 -11.26 1.67
C PRO A 18 7.06 -10.85 1.04
N TYR A 19 7.09 -10.44 -0.22
CA TYR A 19 8.28 -9.96 -0.91
C TYR A 19 8.53 -8.48 -0.58
N ASN A 20 9.82 -8.07 -0.67
CA ASN A 20 10.21 -6.66 -0.65
C ASN A 20 10.62 -6.24 -2.07
N ALA A 21 10.13 -5.11 -2.53
CA ALA A 21 10.48 -4.56 -3.84
C ALA A 21 11.96 -4.15 -3.88
N SER A 22 12.51 -3.71 -2.72
CA SER A 22 13.91 -3.29 -2.56
C SER A 22 14.91 -4.44 -2.45
N ASP A 23 14.46 -5.70 -2.36
CA ASP A 23 15.38 -6.85 -2.30
C ASP A 23 16.39 -6.81 -3.46
N ALA A 24 17.68 -7.08 -3.14
CA ALA A 24 18.71 -7.14 -4.15
C ALA A 24 18.39 -8.22 -5.22
N PRO A 25 18.63 -7.98 -6.51
CA PRO A 25 18.28 -8.92 -7.58
C PRO A 25 18.79 -10.35 -7.34
N VAL A 26 19.95 -10.49 -6.70
CA VAL A 26 20.58 -11.79 -6.39
C VAL A 26 19.88 -12.56 -5.27
N SER A 27 19.10 -11.90 -4.42
CA SER A 27 18.35 -12.51 -3.32
C SER A 27 16.91 -12.86 -3.72
N LYS A 28 16.40 -12.31 -4.83
CA LYS A 28 15.05 -12.58 -5.30
C LYS A 28 14.93 -13.98 -5.87
N THR A 29 13.85 -14.66 -5.51
CA THR A 29 13.50 -15.94 -6.12
C THR A 29 13.10 -15.75 -7.58
N GLU A 30 13.17 -16.82 -8.39
CA GLU A 30 12.67 -16.81 -9.77
C GLU A 30 11.18 -16.41 -9.86
N VAL A 31 10.39 -16.84 -8.86
CA VAL A 31 8.96 -16.48 -8.76
C VAL A 31 8.80 -14.99 -8.51
N GLN A 32 9.52 -14.42 -7.54
CA GLN A 32 9.49 -12.99 -7.24
C GLN A 32 9.91 -12.17 -8.46
N THR A 33 11.05 -12.50 -9.08
CA THR A 33 11.55 -11.82 -10.28
C THR A 33 10.52 -11.84 -11.42
N ARG A 34 9.86 -12.98 -11.63
CA ARG A 34 8.81 -13.10 -12.63
C ARG A 34 7.60 -12.23 -12.30
N VAL A 35 7.13 -12.27 -11.05
CA VAL A 35 5.98 -11.48 -10.59
C VAL A 35 6.25 -9.98 -10.75
N GLU A 36 7.41 -9.50 -10.30
CA GLU A 36 7.79 -8.10 -10.42
C GLU A 36 7.88 -7.63 -11.87
N ARG A 37 8.48 -8.45 -12.75
CA ARG A 37 8.54 -8.13 -14.18
C ARG A 37 7.15 -8.04 -14.81
N GLU A 38 6.27 -9.00 -14.50
CA GLU A 38 4.92 -9.04 -15.07
C GLU A 38 4.03 -7.92 -14.53
N LEU A 39 4.14 -7.60 -13.24
CA LEU A 39 3.47 -6.45 -12.63
C LEU A 39 4.05 -5.12 -13.12
N GLY A 40 5.37 -5.02 -13.30
CA GLY A 40 6.00 -3.83 -13.87
C GLY A 40 5.45 -3.50 -15.26
N ALA A 41 5.37 -4.48 -16.15
CA ALA A 41 4.79 -4.27 -17.47
C ALA A 41 3.31 -3.84 -17.42
N LEU A 42 2.54 -4.37 -16.47
CA LEU A 42 1.17 -3.93 -16.23
C LEU A 42 1.11 -2.49 -15.69
N LEU A 43 2.01 -2.13 -14.78
CA LEU A 43 2.08 -0.77 -14.23
C LEU A 43 2.47 0.27 -15.26
N ASP A 44 3.33 -0.07 -16.24
CA ASP A 44 3.65 0.82 -17.36
C ASP A 44 2.37 1.20 -18.12
N GLU A 45 1.54 0.23 -18.48
CA GLU A 45 0.27 0.48 -19.18
C GLU A 45 -0.75 1.22 -18.30
N VAL A 46 -0.83 0.88 -17.00
CA VAL A 46 -1.68 1.56 -16.03
C VAL A 46 -1.34 3.05 -15.96
N VAL A 47 -0.06 3.38 -15.86
CA VAL A 47 0.40 4.77 -15.74
C VAL A 47 0.23 5.53 -17.05
N GLU A 48 0.60 4.91 -18.20
CA GLU A 48 0.43 5.52 -19.52
C GLU A 48 -1.03 5.88 -19.82
N ARG A 49 -1.97 5.01 -19.42
CA ARG A 49 -3.40 5.20 -19.66
C ARG A 49 -4.12 5.97 -18.55
N ASP A 50 -3.41 6.36 -17.46
CA ASP A 50 -4.04 6.83 -16.20
C ASP A 50 -5.20 5.91 -15.79
N TYR A 51 -4.97 4.58 -15.95
CA TYR A 51 -5.98 3.55 -15.73
C TYR A 51 -6.25 3.37 -14.23
N PRO A 52 -7.51 3.15 -13.80
CA PRO A 52 -7.84 3.01 -12.39
C PRO A 52 -7.03 1.91 -11.68
N PHE A 53 -6.17 2.33 -10.76
CA PHE A 53 -5.27 1.43 -10.01
C PHE A 53 -5.22 1.82 -8.54
N PHE A 54 -5.18 0.80 -7.68
CA PHE A 54 -4.98 0.97 -6.24
C PHE A 54 -3.95 -0.05 -5.73
N GLY A 55 -2.77 0.43 -5.32
CA GLY A 55 -1.72 -0.40 -4.73
C GLY A 55 -1.68 -0.26 -3.20
N ALA A 56 -1.66 -1.37 -2.45
CA ALA A 56 -1.51 -1.36 -1.00
C ALA A 56 -0.23 -2.09 -0.58
N CYS A 57 0.56 -1.51 0.32
CA CYS A 57 1.80 -2.04 0.88
C CYS A 57 2.81 -2.43 -0.22
N TYR A 58 2.91 -3.69 -0.61
CA TYR A 58 3.77 -4.09 -1.73
C TYR A 58 3.44 -3.35 -3.04
N GLY A 59 2.17 -3.03 -3.26
CA GLY A 59 1.72 -2.27 -4.42
C GLY A 59 2.30 -0.86 -4.51
N ILE A 60 2.48 -0.15 -3.37
CA ILE A 60 3.14 1.16 -3.36
C ILE A 60 4.64 1.01 -3.67
N GLY A 61 5.31 -0.01 -3.13
CA GLY A 61 6.72 -0.29 -3.41
C GLY A 61 6.97 -0.57 -4.89
N LEU A 62 6.13 -1.41 -5.52
CA LEU A 62 6.22 -1.70 -6.95
C LEU A 62 6.01 -0.44 -7.80
N LEU A 63 4.96 0.34 -7.53
CA LEU A 63 4.65 1.56 -8.28
C LEU A 63 5.77 2.60 -8.12
N THR A 64 6.29 2.78 -6.89
CA THR A 64 7.42 3.69 -6.62
C THR A 64 8.66 3.29 -7.43
N SER A 65 9.05 2.02 -7.37
CA SER A 65 10.23 1.51 -8.09
C SER A 65 10.08 1.61 -9.61
N GLN A 66 8.88 1.28 -10.14
CA GLN A 66 8.59 1.33 -11.57
C GLN A 66 8.70 2.74 -12.14
N LEU A 67 8.35 3.75 -11.34
CA LEU A 67 8.38 5.16 -11.74
C LEU A 67 9.68 5.88 -11.36
N GLY A 68 10.72 5.16 -10.91
CA GLY A 68 12.04 5.72 -10.62
C GLY A 68 12.13 6.45 -9.27
N GLY A 69 11.17 6.25 -8.38
CA GLY A 69 11.30 6.61 -6.97
C GLY A 69 12.23 5.66 -6.22
N VAL A 70 12.41 5.87 -4.92
CA VAL A 70 13.28 5.04 -4.07
C VAL A 70 12.44 4.31 -3.03
N VAL A 71 12.63 3.00 -2.97
CA VAL A 71 12.09 2.12 -1.92
C VAL A 71 13.27 1.54 -1.16
N ASP A 72 13.28 1.73 0.16
CA ASP A 72 14.32 1.21 1.04
C ASP A 72 13.78 0.96 2.47
N ASP A 73 14.66 0.55 3.37
CA ASP A 73 14.38 0.21 4.76
C ASP A 73 14.53 1.39 5.74
N SER A 74 14.51 2.63 5.26
CA SER A 74 14.66 3.83 6.10
C SER A 74 13.47 4.09 7.00
N TYR A 75 12.27 3.63 6.62
CA TYR A 75 11.00 3.92 7.29
C TYR A 75 10.16 2.66 7.54
N PRO A 76 10.69 1.64 8.24
CA PRO A 76 9.93 0.44 8.56
C PRO A 76 8.88 0.73 9.64
N GLU A 77 7.74 0.08 9.56
CA GLU A 77 6.71 0.15 10.60
C GLU A 77 6.34 -1.26 11.07
N THR A 78 6.39 -1.46 12.39
CA THR A 78 5.96 -2.72 13.02
C THR A 78 4.48 -2.97 12.74
N ALA A 79 4.10 -4.25 12.61
CA ALA A 79 2.70 -4.61 12.39
C ALA A 79 1.80 -4.07 13.52
N GLY A 80 0.83 -3.24 13.16
CA GLY A 80 -0.05 -2.61 14.14
C GLY A 80 -0.80 -1.40 13.60
N PRO A 81 -1.52 -0.68 14.48
CA PRO A 81 -2.15 0.59 14.13
C PRO A 81 -1.14 1.73 14.18
N VAL A 82 -1.18 2.62 13.20
CA VAL A 82 -0.42 3.87 13.15
C VAL A 82 -1.34 5.04 12.88
N ARG A 83 -0.91 6.25 13.30
CA ARG A 83 -1.62 7.47 12.99
C ARG A 83 -1.20 7.97 11.61
N VAL A 84 -2.17 8.27 10.76
CA VAL A 84 -2.00 8.81 9.41
C VAL A 84 -2.67 10.17 9.33
N SER A 85 -1.98 11.14 8.71
CA SER A 85 -2.48 12.50 8.51
C SER A 85 -2.58 12.81 7.02
N LEU A 86 -3.71 13.35 6.58
CA LEU A 86 -3.87 13.84 5.22
C LEU A 86 -3.03 15.11 5.01
N THR A 87 -2.43 15.23 3.82
CA THR A 87 -1.87 16.48 3.34
C THR A 87 -2.98 17.41 2.84
N SER A 88 -2.67 18.67 2.51
CA SER A 88 -3.62 19.57 1.84
C SER A 88 -4.16 19.00 0.52
N ASP A 89 -3.31 18.29 -0.22
CA ASP A 89 -3.72 17.61 -1.46
C ASP A 89 -4.61 16.40 -1.16
N GLY A 90 -4.32 15.67 -0.07
CA GLY A 90 -5.13 14.56 0.40
C GLY A 90 -6.52 15.01 0.87
N GLU A 91 -6.62 16.13 1.58
CA GLU A 91 -7.91 16.70 2.05
C GLU A 91 -8.84 17.08 0.88
N THR A 92 -8.28 17.43 -0.28
CA THR A 92 -9.05 17.82 -1.48
C THR A 92 -9.13 16.71 -2.54
N ASP A 93 -8.45 15.59 -2.33
CA ASP A 93 -8.46 14.47 -3.25
C ASP A 93 -9.82 13.76 -3.33
N GLN A 94 -10.16 13.22 -4.47
CA GLN A 94 -11.48 12.63 -4.75
C GLN A 94 -11.78 11.35 -3.96
N LEU A 95 -10.74 10.59 -3.55
CA LEU A 95 -10.88 9.41 -2.70
C LEU A 95 -10.55 9.73 -1.26
N PHE A 96 -9.39 10.35 -1.00
CA PHE A 96 -8.87 10.60 0.34
C PHE A 96 -9.63 11.71 1.08
N GLY A 97 -10.15 12.72 0.39
CA GLY A 97 -10.97 13.78 0.97
C GLY A 97 -12.31 13.33 1.59
N ARG A 98 -12.61 12.02 1.53
CA ARG A 98 -13.74 11.40 2.23
C ARG A 98 -13.39 10.89 3.62
N LEU A 99 -12.09 10.85 3.96
CA LEU A 99 -11.59 10.43 5.27
C LEU A 99 -11.49 11.62 6.21
N GLU A 100 -11.46 11.33 7.50
CA GLU A 100 -11.05 12.32 8.49
C GLU A 100 -9.62 12.77 8.23
N ARG A 101 -9.29 14.01 8.59
CA ARG A 101 -7.95 14.57 8.40
C ARG A 101 -6.86 13.73 9.05
N GLU A 102 -7.16 13.15 10.20
CA GLU A 102 -6.30 12.22 10.93
C GLU A 102 -7.09 10.95 11.23
N PHE A 103 -6.54 9.81 10.91
CA PHE A 103 -7.15 8.52 11.14
C PHE A 103 -6.12 7.47 11.50
N ASP A 104 -6.56 6.37 12.10
CA ASP A 104 -5.72 5.21 12.35
C ASP A 104 -5.81 4.22 11.20
N ALA A 105 -4.66 3.63 10.81
CA ALA A 105 -4.57 2.61 9.78
C ALA A 105 -3.69 1.44 10.23
N PHE A 106 -3.93 0.25 9.70
CA PHE A 106 -3.04 -0.89 9.93
C PHE A 106 -1.88 -0.88 8.94
N VAL A 107 -0.68 -1.07 9.48
CA VAL A 107 0.57 -1.23 8.74
C VAL A 107 1.28 -2.52 9.14
N GLY A 108 2.40 -2.80 8.50
CA GLY A 108 3.33 -3.88 8.78
C GLY A 108 4.22 -4.06 7.58
N HIS A 109 5.33 -3.31 7.52
CA HIS A 109 6.24 -3.31 6.39
C HIS A 109 7.67 -3.05 6.84
N LYS A 110 8.63 -3.62 6.11
CA LYS A 110 10.06 -3.49 6.35
C LYS A 110 10.71 -2.44 5.46
N GLU A 111 10.04 -2.11 4.38
CA GLU A 111 10.44 -1.12 3.38
C GLU A 111 9.32 -0.13 3.12
N ALA A 112 9.66 1.06 2.68
CA ALA A 112 8.71 2.10 2.33
C ALA A 112 9.21 2.94 1.15
N CYS A 113 8.32 3.76 0.58
CA CYS A 113 8.70 4.80 -0.35
C CYS A 113 9.50 5.87 0.38
N ALA A 114 10.83 5.87 0.20
CA ALA A 114 11.74 6.87 0.78
C ALA A 114 11.84 8.13 -0.08
N LEU A 115 11.68 8.01 -1.40
CA LEU A 115 11.64 9.13 -2.33
C LEU A 115 10.50 8.93 -3.33
N LEU A 116 9.57 9.87 -3.32
CA LEU A 116 8.46 9.87 -4.27
C LEU A 116 8.95 9.92 -5.72
N PRO A 117 8.30 9.18 -6.63
CA PRO A 117 8.56 9.33 -8.06
C PRO A 117 8.15 10.72 -8.57
N GLU A 118 8.73 11.13 -9.69
CA GLU A 118 8.37 12.40 -10.34
C GLU A 118 6.88 12.43 -10.72
N GLY A 119 6.22 13.55 -10.46
CA GLY A 119 4.80 13.75 -10.73
C GLY A 119 3.85 13.13 -9.69
N ALA A 120 4.38 12.47 -8.65
CA ALA A 120 3.56 11.98 -7.56
C ALA A 120 3.03 13.11 -6.67
N VAL A 121 1.78 13.01 -6.29
CA VAL A 121 1.12 13.90 -5.33
C VAL A 121 1.01 13.17 -3.99
N LEU A 122 1.70 13.66 -2.94
CA LEU A 122 1.62 13.11 -1.58
C LEU A 122 0.23 13.39 -1.01
N LEU A 123 -0.51 12.35 -0.65
CA LEU A 123 -1.87 12.45 -0.12
C LEU A 123 -1.93 12.27 1.40
N ALA A 124 -1.06 11.44 1.95
CA ALA A 124 -1.03 11.16 3.39
C ALA A 124 0.39 10.87 3.88
N SER A 125 0.66 11.25 5.14
CA SER A 125 1.92 11.04 5.85
C SER A 125 1.69 10.46 7.24
N GLY A 126 2.73 9.90 7.85
CA GLY A 126 2.78 9.46 9.24
C GLY A 126 4.04 9.95 9.92
N ASP A 127 4.11 9.83 11.23
CA ASP A 127 5.27 10.29 12.02
C ASP A 127 6.52 9.48 11.72
N GLU A 128 6.39 8.13 11.62
CA GLU A 128 7.51 7.22 11.37
C GLU A 128 7.75 7.01 9.86
N CYS A 129 6.68 7.00 9.05
CA CYS A 129 6.76 6.83 7.62
C CYS A 129 6.18 8.07 6.90
N PRO A 130 7.04 8.90 6.26
CA PRO A 130 6.61 10.17 5.66
C PRO A 130 5.73 10.02 4.43
N VAL A 131 5.74 8.85 3.77
CA VAL A 131 4.92 8.57 2.60
C VAL A 131 3.95 7.44 2.91
N GLN A 132 2.78 7.80 3.43
CA GLN A 132 1.70 6.84 3.71
C GLN A 132 0.75 6.64 2.52
N ALA A 133 0.63 7.64 1.65
CA ALA A 133 -0.12 7.49 0.39
C ALA A 133 0.28 8.55 -0.62
N PHE A 134 0.24 8.17 -1.90
CA PHE A 134 0.39 9.11 -3.01
C PHE A 134 -0.50 8.75 -4.20
N ARG A 135 -0.60 9.65 -5.15
CA ARG A 135 -1.31 9.47 -6.43
C ARG A 135 -0.42 9.91 -7.59
N ILE A 136 -0.50 9.17 -8.70
CA ILE A 136 0.02 9.54 -10.01
C ILE A 136 -1.16 9.83 -10.93
N GLY A 137 -1.06 10.84 -11.79
CA GLY A 137 -2.16 11.23 -12.66
C GLY A 137 -3.44 11.55 -11.85
N SER A 138 -4.56 11.03 -12.29
CA SER A 138 -5.88 11.21 -11.64
C SER A 138 -6.43 9.94 -11.01
N ASN A 139 -5.97 8.76 -11.44
CA ASN A 139 -6.64 7.48 -11.16
C ASN A 139 -5.71 6.39 -10.58
N VAL A 140 -4.40 6.66 -10.44
CA VAL A 140 -3.41 5.68 -9.96
C VAL A 140 -3.03 6.02 -8.52
N TYR A 141 -3.55 5.26 -7.57
CA TYR A 141 -3.39 5.47 -6.12
C TYR A 141 -2.51 4.41 -5.48
N ALA A 142 -1.76 4.78 -4.46
CA ALA A 142 -1.02 3.83 -3.65
C ALA A 142 -1.01 4.21 -2.17
N THR A 143 -1.07 3.20 -1.28
CA THR A 143 -0.99 3.35 0.18
C THR A 143 0.08 2.43 0.76
N GLN A 144 0.80 2.92 1.77
CA GLN A 144 1.72 2.11 2.56
C GLN A 144 0.94 1.26 3.56
N PHE A 145 -0.10 1.84 4.16
CA PHE A 145 -1.02 1.11 5.03
C PHE A 145 -1.95 0.18 4.24
N HIS A 146 -2.63 -0.69 4.97
CA HIS A 146 -3.55 -1.70 4.46
C HIS A 146 -5.02 -1.28 4.62
N PRO A 147 -5.63 -0.63 3.63
CA PRO A 147 -7.05 -0.23 3.72
C PRO A 147 -8.02 -1.41 3.69
N GLU A 148 -7.56 -2.56 3.19
CA GLU A 148 -8.34 -3.79 3.08
C GLU A 148 -8.42 -4.59 4.40
N LEU A 149 -7.54 -4.30 5.37
CA LEU A 149 -7.48 -5.11 6.59
C LEU A 149 -8.48 -4.66 7.64
N SER A 150 -9.30 -5.61 8.07
CA SER A 150 -10.05 -5.52 9.33
C SER A 150 -9.17 -5.93 10.52
N ARG A 151 -9.63 -5.66 11.76
CA ARG A 151 -8.97 -6.15 12.98
C ARG A 151 -8.74 -7.67 12.94
N SER A 152 -9.74 -8.45 12.54
CA SER A 152 -9.59 -9.92 12.43
C SER A 152 -8.62 -10.30 11.31
N GLY A 153 -8.56 -9.53 10.23
CA GLY A 153 -7.63 -9.73 9.12
C GLY A 153 -6.18 -9.55 9.55
N ILE A 154 -5.85 -8.44 10.23
CA ILE A 154 -4.49 -8.21 10.70
C ILE A 154 -4.08 -9.21 11.78
N LEU A 155 -4.96 -9.58 12.74
CA LEU A 155 -4.68 -10.62 13.73
C LEU A 155 -4.39 -11.98 13.09
N THR A 156 -5.09 -12.32 12.02
CA THR A 156 -4.79 -13.54 11.26
C THR A 156 -3.44 -13.44 10.57
N ARG A 157 -3.13 -12.29 9.98
CA ARG A 157 -1.88 -12.03 9.26
C ARG A 157 -0.66 -12.12 10.19
N ILE A 158 -0.67 -11.44 11.34
CA ILE A 158 0.46 -11.48 12.29
C ILE A 158 0.71 -12.89 12.83
N ARG A 159 -0.33 -13.71 13.02
CA ARG A 159 -0.19 -15.10 13.43
C ARG A 159 0.48 -15.95 12.34
N ILE A 160 0.15 -15.72 11.05
CA ILE A 160 0.73 -16.48 9.93
C ILE A 160 2.18 -16.05 9.68
N TYR A 161 2.47 -14.77 9.89
CA TYR A 161 3.79 -14.18 9.60
C TYR A 161 4.62 -13.89 10.85
N SER A 162 4.35 -14.57 11.99
CA SER A 162 5.06 -14.38 13.26
C SER A 162 6.57 -14.51 13.14
N ASP A 163 7.04 -15.42 12.29
CA ASP A 163 8.46 -15.70 12.09
C ASP A 163 9.10 -14.91 10.94
N ASN A 164 8.37 -13.94 10.34
CA ASN A 164 8.81 -13.22 9.16
C ASN A 164 9.40 -11.82 9.45
N GLY A 165 9.65 -11.49 10.74
CA GLY A 165 10.34 -10.26 11.15
C GLY A 165 9.53 -8.96 10.95
N TYR A 166 8.20 -9.01 11.04
CA TYR A 166 7.32 -7.85 11.08
C TYR A 166 7.18 -7.25 12.49
N PHE A 167 7.68 -7.95 13.50
CA PHE A 167 7.77 -7.54 14.89
C PHE A 167 8.74 -8.48 15.61
N GLU A 168 9.29 -8.05 16.75
CA GLU A 168 10.14 -8.88 17.59
C GLU A 168 9.32 -10.03 18.19
N PRO A 169 9.86 -11.28 18.25
CA PRO A 169 9.12 -12.44 18.77
C PRO A 169 8.49 -12.23 20.15
N ASP A 170 9.20 -11.53 21.04
CA ASP A 170 8.76 -11.24 22.40
C ASP A 170 7.70 -10.13 22.48
N SER A 171 7.40 -9.45 21.37
CA SER A 171 6.42 -8.37 21.31
C SER A 171 5.04 -8.80 20.78
N TYR A 172 4.83 -10.08 20.46
CA TYR A 172 3.60 -10.59 19.88
C TYR A 172 2.34 -10.18 20.67
N ASP A 173 2.35 -10.42 21.98
CA ASP A 173 1.19 -10.08 22.84
C ASP A 173 0.93 -8.57 22.87
N ALA A 174 1.99 -7.75 22.92
CA ALA A 174 1.85 -6.29 22.88
C ALA A 174 1.28 -5.79 21.54
N VAL A 175 1.67 -6.41 20.43
CA VAL A 175 1.11 -6.12 19.09
C VAL A 175 -0.37 -6.50 19.03
N VAL A 176 -0.73 -7.67 19.54
CA VAL A 176 -2.14 -8.13 19.63
C VAL A 176 -2.97 -7.16 20.49
N ASP A 177 -2.46 -6.74 21.64
CA ASP A 177 -3.13 -5.82 22.54
C ASP A 177 -3.32 -4.44 21.88
N ALA A 178 -2.32 -3.91 21.20
CA ALA A 178 -2.41 -2.65 20.47
C ALA A 178 -3.48 -2.71 19.36
N ILE A 179 -3.51 -3.80 18.58
CA ILE A 179 -4.53 -4.02 17.54
C ILE A 179 -5.94 -4.11 18.17
N ASN A 180 -6.09 -4.82 19.28
CA ASN A 180 -7.37 -4.96 19.94
C ASN A 180 -7.89 -3.65 20.58
N ALA A 181 -6.98 -2.81 21.05
CA ALA A 181 -7.30 -1.49 21.61
C ALA A 181 -7.60 -0.43 20.54
N SER A 182 -7.17 -0.64 19.29
CA SER A 182 -7.33 0.32 18.20
C SER A 182 -8.76 0.39 17.65
N SER A 183 -9.07 1.51 17.00
CA SER A 183 -10.36 1.74 16.32
C SER A 183 -10.13 2.07 14.83
N VAL A 184 -9.49 1.15 14.09
CA VAL A 184 -9.22 1.30 12.67
C VAL A 184 -10.47 0.98 11.86
N THR A 185 -11.17 2.01 11.36
CA THR A 185 -12.41 1.89 10.59
C THR A 185 -12.38 2.66 9.27
N GLU A 186 -11.70 3.80 9.27
CA GLU A 186 -11.67 4.76 8.15
C GLU A 186 -11.06 4.21 6.85
N PRO A 187 -9.89 3.51 6.86
CA PRO A 187 -9.22 3.11 5.63
C PRO A 187 -10.07 2.25 4.69
N ALA A 188 -10.99 1.44 5.22
CA ALA A 188 -11.88 0.61 4.41
C ALA A 188 -12.79 1.43 3.47
N ALA A 189 -13.03 2.70 3.79
CA ALA A 189 -13.77 3.61 2.92
C ALA A 189 -13.04 3.90 1.61
N LEU A 190 -11.71 3.86 1.59
CA LEU A 190 -10.91 4.08 0.36
C LEU A 190 -11.16 3.01 -0.70
N VAL A 191 -11.10 1.73 -0.29
CA VAL A 191 -11.34 0.62 -1.23
C VAL A 191 -12.77 0.69 -1.77
N ARG A 192 -13.74 1.00 -0.90
CA ARG A 192 -15.14 1.18 -1.31
C ARG A 192 -15.28 2.35 -2.28
N ALA A 193 -14.70 3.51 -1.95
CA ALA A 193 -14.76 4.70 -2.78
C ALA A 193 -14.10 4.48 -4.15
N PHE A 194 -12.97 3.76 -4.19
CA PHE A 194 -12.31 3.36 -5.43
C PHE A 194 -13.24 2.52 -6.31
N VAL A 195 -13.82 1.45 -5.75
CA VAL A 195 -14.73 0.58 -6.49
C VAL A 195 -15.98 1.34 -6.95
N GLU A 196 -16.58 2.17 -6.10
CA GLU A 196 -17.76 2.98 -6.45
C GLU A 196 -17.48 3.97 -7.58
N ARG A 197 -16.27 4.56 -7.59
CA ARG A 197 -15.86 5.54 -8.59
C ARG A 197 -15.65 4.94 -9.97
N PHE A 198 -15.07 3.74 -10.04
CA PHE A 198 -14.59 3.15 -11.29
C PHE A 198 -15.42 1.95 -11.80
N ARG A 199 -16.36 1.42 -11.01
CA ARG A 199 -17.23 0.33 -11.47
C ARG A 199 -17.99 0.74 -12.72
N SER A 200 -18.04 -0.16 -13.71
CA SER A 200 -18.96 -0.05 -14.85
C SER A 200 -20.41 -0.21 -14.34
N GLU A 201 -21.35 0.46 -14.97
CA GLU A 201 -22.79 0.27 -14.73
C GLU A 201 -23.27 -1.10 -15.22
#